data_5c17c4a731a8183aa55e929ec83d2fac
#
_entry.id   5c17c4a731a8183aa55e929ec83d2fac
#
_cell.length_a   1.000
_cell.length_b   1.000
_cell.length_c   1.000
_cell.angle_alpha   90.00
_cell.angle_beta   90.00
_cell.angle_gamma   90.00
#
_symmetry.space_group_name_H-M   'P 1'
#
loop_
_entity.id
_entity.type
_entity.pdbx_description
1 polymer ?
#
loop_
_entity_poly.entity_id
_entity_poly.type
_entity_poly.pdbx_seq_one_letter_code
_entity_poly.pdbx_strand_id
1 'polypeptide(L)'
;MSEPWEIIKILESDNSRLFKEKIIAENLQSKQFQNGLKMCLDPLVTFGVKQIPLCENKKGDLKWEDFQKNADKLINRTKTGHAARDLIQDLVDQSHQDQWDNWYRRILIKDLRCGVSEKTVNNVAKKLDLDFKVPVFKCMLAHDGAKHPKKIKGSCFVEYKYDGVRVIAIVKNGST
;
A
#
# COMPACT_ATOMS: atom_id res chain seq x y z
N MET A 1 -15.93 16.38 -5.10
CA MET A 1 -14.74 15.63 -4.64
C MET A 1 -14.06 15.08 -5.87
N SER A 2 -12.75 15.26 -6.01
CA SER A 2 -12.00 14.71 -7.15
C SER A 2 -11.93 13.19 -7.05
N GLU A 3 -11.87 12.53 -8.19
CA GLU A 3 -11.72 11.08 -8.24
C GLU A 3 -10.30 10.66 -7.81
N PRO A 4 -10.13 9.51 -7.15
CA PRO A 4 -8.83 9.10 -6.62
C PRO A 4 -7.68 9.09 -7.65
N TRP A 5 -7.94 8.70 -8.90
CA TRP A 5 -6.92 8.72 -9.96
C TRP A 5 -6.50 10.13 -10.36
N GLU A 6 -7.41 11.11 -10.28
CA GLU A 6 -7.08 12.52 -10.49
C GLU A 6 -6.22 13.06 -9.36
N ILE A 7 -6.55 12.70 -8.11
CA ILE A 7 -5.75 13.06 -6.93
C ILE A 7 -4.32 12.54 -7.07
N ILE A 8 -4.14 11.30 -7.53
CA ILE A 8 -2.81 10.73 -7.74
C ILE A 8 -2.03 11.50 -8.82
N LYS A 9 -2.68 11.87 -9.94
CA LYS A 9 -2.03 12.71 -10.99
C LYS A 9 -1.58 14.06 -10.42
N ILE A 10 -2.40 14.70 -9.59
CA ILE A 10 -2.04 15.95 -8.92
C ILE A 10 -0.84 15.74 -7.98
N LEU A 11 -0.84 14.66 -7.18
CA LEU A 11 0.28 14.33 -6.28
C LEU A 11 1.59 14.03 -7.01
N GLU A 12 1.54 13.57 -8.26
CA GLU A 12 2.72 13.36 -9.11
C GLU A 12 3.29 14.67 -9.68
N SER A 13 2.48 15.71 -9.83
CA SER A 13 2.88 16.94 -10.49
C SER A 13 3.89 17.78 -9.72
N ASP A 14 4.02 17.57 -8.40
CA ASP A 14 4.94 18.31 -7.54
C ASP A 14 5.55 17.40 -6.47
N ASN A 15 6.86 17.48 -6.30
CA ASN A 15 7.61 16.70 -5.31
C ASN A 15 7.64 17.35 -3.91
N SER A 16 7.09 18.58 -3.75
CA SER A 16 7.05 19.28 -2.47
C SER A 16 6.23 18.49 -1.43
N ARG A 17 6.83 18.24 -0.29
CA ARG A 17 6.15 17.57 0.83
C ARG A 17 4.92 18.35 1.30
N LEU A 18 5.04 19.67 1.41
CA LEU A 18 3.92 20.51 1.87
C LEU A 18 2.76 20.51 0.89
N PHE A 19 3.07 20.53 -0.40
CA PHE A 19 2.06 20.37 -1.45
C PHE A 19 1.31 19.03 -1.31
N LYS A 20 2.04 17.93 -1.18
CA LYS A 20 1.44 16.60 -1.01
C LYS A 20 0.59 16.49 0.25
N GLU A 21 1.09 17.02 1.40
CA GLU A 21 0.31 17.06 2.64
C GLU A 21 -1.00 17.84 2.47
N LYS A 22 -0.99 18.96 1.74
CA LYS A 22 -2.18 19.77 1.45
C LYS A 22 -3.19 18.98 0.61
N ILE A 23 -2.77 18.42 -0.53
CA ILE A 23 -3.66 17.65 -1.41
C ILE A 23 -4.27 16.44 -0.70
N ILE A 24 -3.46 15.72 0.12
CA ILE A 24 -3.97 14.62 0.94
C ILE A 24 -5.01 15.13 1.93
N ALA A 25 -4.76 16.25 2.62
CA ALA A 25 -5.67 16.81 3.61
C ALA A 25 -7.04 17.17 3.01
N GLU A 26 -7.05 17.73 1.81
CA GLU A 26 -8.27 18.12 1.09
C GLU A 26 -9.13 16.92 0.68
N ASN A 27 -8.52 15.72 0.53
CA ASN A 27 -9.19 14.55 -0.02
C ASN A 27 -9.30 13.37 0.95
N LEU A 28 -8.65 13.42 2.13
CA LEU A 28 -8.57 12.29 3.05
C LEU A 28 -9.90 11.96 3.74
N GLN A 29 -10.93 12.79 3.61
CA GLN A 29 -12.27 12.46 4.10
C GLN A 29 -13.01 11.43 3.21
N SER A 30 -12.58 11.25 1.97
CA SER A 30 -13.12 10.22 1.08
C SER A 30 -12.79 8.81 1.59
N LYS A 31 -13.81 8.01 1.90
CA LYS A 31 -13.62 6.62 2.34
C LYS A 31 -12.98 5.74 1.28
N GLN A 32 -13.31 5.95 0.01
CA GLN A 32 -12.69 5.26 -1.11
C GLN A 32 -11.19 5.55 -1.16
N PHE A 33 -10.80 6.82 -1.03
CA PHE A 33 -9.40 7.22 -1.02
C PHE A 33 -8.65 6.66 0.20
N GLN A 34 -9.23 6.74 1.41
CA GLN A 34 -8.69 6.12 2.62
C GLN A 34 -8.44 4.62 2.44
N ASN A 35 -9.45 3.89 1.97
CA ASN A 35 -9.35 2.44 1.80
C ASN A 35 -8.27 2.05 0.79
N GLY A 36 -8.20 2.74 -0.33
CA GLY A 36 -7.17 2.50 -1.34
C GLY A 36 -5.76 2.83 -0.84
N LEU A 37 -5.59 3.93 -0.11
CA LEU A 37 -4.31 4.26 0.55
C LEU A 37 -3.91 3.16 1.54
N LYS A 38 -4.85 2.67 2.36
CA LYS A 38 -4.58 1.58 3.30
C LYS A 38 -4.22 0.30 2.56
N MET A 39 -5.00 -0.11 1.55
CA MET A 39 -4.70 -1.30 0.75
C MET A 39 -3.33 -1.23 0.08
N CYS A 40 -2.93 -0.04 -0.41
CA CYS A 40 -1.65 0.16 -1.06
C CYS A 40 -0.48 0.19 -0.07
N LEU A 41 -0.59 0.94 1.02
CA LEU A 41 0.53 1.29 1.89
C LEU A 41 0.68 0.36 3.11
N ASP A 42 -0.36 -0.41 3.48
CA ASP A 42 -0.28 -1.38 4.58
C ASP A 42 0.65 -2.53 4.20
N PRO A 43 1.79 -2.73 4.88
CA PRO A 43 2.75 -3.77 4.53
C PRO A 43 2.22 -5.20 4.75
N LEU A 44 1.16 -5.37 5.53
CA LEU A 44 0.54 -6.68 5.80
C LEU A 44 -0.49 -7.07 4.75
N VAL A 45 -0.96 -6.12 3.94
CA VAL A 45 -1.82 -6.40 2.80
C VAL A 45 -0.97 -6.84 1.61
N THR A 46 -1.23 -8.02 1.07
CA THR A 46 -0.54 -8.53 -0.12
C THR A 46 -1.54 -9.16 -1.10
N PHE A 47 -1.36 -8.90 -2.40
CA PHE A 47 -2.25 -9.41 -3.44
C PHE A 47 -1.73 -10.70 -4.11
N GLY A 48 -0.45 -11.03 -3.93
CA GLY A 48 0.15 -12.25 -4.47
C GLY A 48 0.31 -12.27 -5.99
N VAL A 49 0.27 -11.12 -6.62
CA VAL A 49 0.45 -10.94 -8.05
C VAL A 49 1.59 -9.94 -8.29
N LYS A 50 2.43 -10.23 -9.28
CA LYS A 50 3.59 -9.38 -9.60
C LYS A 50 3.39 -8.59 -10.90
N GLN A 51 2.73 -9.20 -11.88
CA GLN A 51 2.52 -8.61 -13.19
C GLN A 51 1.09 -8.10 -13.29
N ILE A 52 0.92 -6.80 -13.27
CA ILE A 52 -0.36 -6.13 -13.42
C ILE A 52 -0.31 -5.34 -14.74
N PRO A 53 -1.13 -5.73 -15.75
CA PRO A 53 -1.10 -5.07 -17.05
C PRO A 53 -1.56 -3.63 -16.98
N LEU A 54 -1.21 -2.86 -18.01
CA LEU A 54 -1.79 -1.55 -18.28
C LEU A 54 -3.16 -1.72 -18.93
N CYS A 55 -3.97 -0.68 -18.86
CA CYS A 55 -5.29 -0.64 -19.49
C CYS A 55 -5.28 0.27 -20.72
N GLU A 56 -5.85 -0.21 -21.82
CA GLU A 56 -6.03 0.60 -23.05
C GLU A 56 -7.50 0.99 -23.26
N ASN A 57 -8.41 0.49 -22.44
CA ASN A 57 -9.85 0.74 -22.55
C ASN A 57 -10.19 2.18 -22.14
N LYS A 58 -10.84 2.93 -23.04
CA LYS A 58 -11.28 4.31 -22.80
C LYS A 58 -12.78 4.45 -22.47
N LYS A 59 -13.51 3.34 -22.39
CA LYS A 59 -14.95 3.33 -22.18
C LYS A 59 -15.38 2.58 -20.90
N GLY A 60 -14.45 1.95 -20.19
CA GLY A 60 -14.74 1.23 -18.96
C GLY A 60 -15.11 2.16 -17.80
N ASP A 61 -15.78 1.59 -16.80
CA ASP A 61 -16.15 2.28 -15.56
C ASP A 61 -16.29 1.24 -14.44
N LEU A 62 -15.17 0.68 -14.01
CA LEU A 62 -15.14 -0.28 -12.90
C LEU A 62 -15.45 0.45 -11.58
N LYS A 63 -16.51 0.05 -10.90
CA LYS A 63 -16.87 0.65 -9.62
C LYS A 63 -15.88 0.24 -8.52
N TRP A 64 -15.67 1.14 -7.56
CA TRP A 64 -14.79 0.89 -6.43
C TRP A 64 -15.17 -0.36 -5.64
N GLU A 65 -16.43 -0.57 -5.38
CA GLU A 65 -16.96 -1.70 -4.62
C GLU A 65 -16.63 -3.03 -5.30
N ASP A 66 -16.74 -3.09 -6.62
CA ASP A 66 -16.40 -4.28 -7.41
C ASP A 66 -14.90 -4.52 -7.42
N PHE A 67 -14.09 -3.46 -7.57
CA PHE A 67 -12.65 -3.56 -7.44
C PHE A 67 -12.27 -4.10 -6.05
N GLN A 68 -12.79 -3.50 -4.98
CA GLN A 68 -12.48 -3.89 -3.60
C GLN A 68 -12.85 -5.35 -3.34
N LYS A 69 -14.06 -5.77 -3.70
CA LYS A 69 -14.53 -7.15 -3.56
C LYS A 69 -13.61 -8.16 -4.26
N ASN A 70 -13.09 -7.81 -5.43
CA ASN A 70 -12.16 -8.68 -6.16
C ASN A 70 -10.74 -8.62 -5.60
N ALA A 71 -10.27 -7.46 -5.14
CA ALA A 71 -9.01 -7.33 -4.43
C ALA A 71 -8.98 -8.17 -3.14
N ASP A 72 -10.10 -8.22 -2.40
CA ASP A 72 -10.25 -9.06 -1.20
C ASP A 72 -10.07 -10.55 -1.51
N LYS A 73 -10.50 -11.03 -2.71
CA LYS A 73 -10.24 -12.41 -3.15
C LYS A 73 -8.74 -12.70 -3.33
N LEU A 74 -7.97 -11.71 -3.76
CA LEU A 74 -6.51 -11.82 -3.88
C LEU A 74 -5.83 -11.78 -2.51
N ILE A 75 -6.27 -10.86 -1.62
CA ILE A 75 -5.75 -10.73 -0.25
C ILE A 75 -5.99 -12.03 0.54
N ASN A 76 -7.20 -12.56 0.49
CA ASN A 76 -7.61 -13.78 1.21
C ASN A 76 -7.18 -15.08 0.51
N ARG A 77 -6.41 -14.97 -0.59
CA ARG A 77 -5.89 -16.12 -1.36
C ARG A 77 -6.97 -17.07 -1.91
N THR A 78 -8.21 -16.62 -2.05
CA THR A 78 -9.30 -17.40 -2.69
C THR A 78 -9.13 -17.48 -4.21
N LYS A 79 -8.35 -16.56 -4.79
CA LYS A 79 -7.89 -16.58 -6.18
C LYS A 79 -6.37 -16.46 -6.21
N THR A 80 -5.69 -17.45 -6.81
CA THR A 80 -4.23 -17.53 -6.90
C THR A 80 -3.82 -18.01 -8.30
N GLY A 81 -2.54 -17.90 -8.65
CA GLY A 81 -1.98 -18.40 -9.89
C GLY A 81 -2.70 -17.87 -11.13
N HIS A 82 -3.15 -18.76 -12.01
CA HIS A 82 -3.86 -18.39 -13.25
C HIS A 82 -5.20 -17.68 -12.95
N ALA A 83 -5.99 -18.23 -12.00
CA ALA A 83 -7.27 -17.62 -11.63
C ALA A 83 -7.15 -16.19 -11.07
N ALA A 84 -6.01 -15.82 -10.48
CA ALA A 84 -5.73 -14.45 -10.09
C ALA A 84 -5.38 -13.55 -11.29
N ARG A 85 -4.69 -14.09 -12.31
CA ARG A 85 -4.38 -13.35 -13.54
C ARG A 85 -5.63 -13.10 -14.35
N ASP A 86 -6.50 -14.11 -14.50
CA ASP A 86 -7.78 -13.98 -15.20
C ASP A 86 -8.66 -12.94 -14.53
N LEU A 87 -8.76 -12.99 -13.19
CA LEU A 87 -9.47 -11.99 -12.41
C LEU A 87 -8.95 -10.56 -12.66
N ILE A 88 -7.63 -10.39 -12.71
CA ILE A 88 -7.03 -9.08 -12.98
C ILE A 88 -7.33 -8.63 -14.39
N GLN A 89 -7.28 -9.52 -15.38
CA GLN A 89 -7.63 -9.19 -16.76
C GLN A 89 -9.08 -8.74 -16.88
N ASP A 90 -10.01 -9.45 -16.23
CA ASP A 90 -11.43 -9.06 -16.18
C ASP A 90 -11.62 -7.65 -15.59
N LEU A 91 -10.85 -7.30 -14.55
CA LEU A 91 -10.90 -5.97 -13.95
C LEU A 91 -10.32 -4.88 -14.87
N VAL A 92 -9.23 -5.20 -15.60
CA VAL A 92 -8.65 -4.30 -16.62
C VAL A 92 -9.67 -4.00 -17.70
N ASP A 93 -10.31 -5.03 -18.23
CA ASP A 93 -11.24 -4.92 -19.36
C ASP A 93 -12.49 -4.10 -19.00
N GLN A 94 -12.88 -4.08 -17.71
CA GLN A 94 -14.00 -3.29 -17.20
C GLN A 94 -13.60 -1.85 -16.82
N SER A 95 -12.30 -1.57 -16.65
CA SER A 95 -11.82 -0.27 -16.16
C SER A 95 -11.64 0.74 -17.29
N HIS A 96 -11.76 2.03 -16.96
CA HIS A 96 -11.22 3.10 -17.79
C HIS A 96 -9.70 3.20 -17.59
N GLN A 97 -8.96 3.49 -18.66
CA GLN A 97 -7.49 3.59 -18.66
C GLN A 97 -6.95 4.45 -17.50
N ASP A 98 -7.46 5.68 -17.35
CA ASP A 98 -6.99 6.59 -16.30
C ASP A 98 -7.25 6.05 -14.89
N GLN A 99 -8.43 5.48 -14.68
CA GLN A 99 -8.85 4.89 -13.41
C GLN A 99 -7.97 3.69 -13.04
N TRP A 100 -7.72 2.81 -14.01
CA TRP A 100 -6.89 1.63 -13.80
C TRP A 100 -5.44 2.00 -13.56
N ASP A 101 -4.80 2.71 -14.50
CA ASP A 101 -3.37 2.95 -14.49
C ASP A 101 -2.91 3.88 -13.36
N ASN A 102 -3.78 4.81 -12.95
CA ASN A 102 -3.42 5.79 -11.92
C ASN A 102 -4.00 5.47 -10.53
N TRP A 103 -4.86 4.45 -10.38
CA TRP A 103 -5.41 4.11 -9.09
C TRP A 103 -5.40 2.60 -8.82
N TYR A 104 -6.22 1.80 -9.48
CA TYR A 104 -6.38 0.39 -9.16
C TYR A 104 -5.10 -0.42 -9.34
N ARG A 105 -4.44 -0.24 -10.45
CA ARG A 105 -3.14 -0.87 -10.72
C ARG A 105 -2.10 -0.49 -9.67
N ARG A 106 -2.04 0.77 -9.25
CA ARG A 106 -1.08 1.24 -8.25
C ARG A 106 -1.33 0.66 -6.86
N ILE A 107 -2.58 0.43 -6.51
CA ILE A 107 -2.92 -0.32 -5.29
C ILE A 107 -2.39 -1.74 -5.40
N LEU A 108 -2.65 -2.45 -6.50
CA LEU A 108 -2.26 -3.83 -6.69
C LEU A 108 -0.73 -4.05 -6.74
N ILE A 109 0.02 -3.12 -7.33
CA ILE A 109 1.50 -3.16 -7.32
C ILE A 109 2.10 -2.65 -6.00
N LYS A 110 1.29 -2.15 -5.07
CA LYS A 110 1.72 -1.61 -3.77
C LYS A 110 2.63 -0.38 -3.89
N ASP A 111 2.45 0.41 -4.94
CA ASP A 111 3.25 1.61 -5.21
C ASP A 111 2.38 2.69 -5.88
N LEU A 112 2.10 3.76 -5.15
CA LEU A 112 1.33 4.89 -5.67
C LEU A 112 2.08 5.71 -6.72
N ARG A 113 3.39 5.56 -6.82
CA ARG A 113 4.30 6.28 -7.74
C ARG A 113 4.24 7.80 -7.65
N CYS A 114 3.70 8.33 -6.57
CA CYS A 114 3.58 9.78 -6.34
C CYS A 114 4.42 10.27 -5.14
N GLY A 115 5.34 9.44 -4.62
CA GLY A 115 6.23 9.80 -3.52
C GLY A 115 5.52 10.04 -2.17
N VAL A 116 4.31 9.50 -2.00
CA VAL A 116 3.55 9.55 -0.74
C VAL A 116 3.80 8.26 0.04
N SER A 117 4.20 8.41 1.31
CA SER A 117 4.42 7.30 2.22
C SER A 117 3.32 7.18 3.28
N GLU A 118 3.25 6.01 3.95
CA GLU A 118 2.38 5.79 5.10
C GLU A 118 2.58 6.85 6.19
N LYS A 119 3.81 7.31 6.39
CA LYS A 119 4.14 8.35 7.37
C LYS A 119 3.50 9.70 7.02
N THR A 120 3.54 10.07 5.74
CA THR A 120 2.93 11.32 5.25
C THR A 120 1.42 11.29 5.48
N VAL A 121 0.77 10.19 5.08
CA VAL A 121 -0.69 10.01 5.23
C VAL A 121 -1.09 10.04 6.72
N ASN A 122 -0.39 9.29 7.58
CA ASN A 122 -0.68 9.23 9.00
C ASN A 122 -0.48 10.58 9.71
N ASN A 123 0.53 11.35 9.30
CA ASN A 123 0.74 12.70 9.83
C ASN A 123 -0.41 13.65 9.47
N VAL A 124 -0.90 13.57 8.23
CA VAL A 124 -2.05 14.38 7.79
C VAL A 124 -3.31 13.96 8.53
N ALA A 125 -3.60 12.65 8.62
CA ALA A 125 -4.76 12.15 9.36
C ALA A 125 -4.75 12.63 10.83
N LYS A 126 -3.60 12.58 11.48
CA LYS A 126 -3.43 13.10 12.85
C LYS A 126 -3.68 14.59 12.96
N LYS A 127 -3.20 15.40 11.99
CA LYS A 127 -3.43 16.86 11.98
C LYS A 127 -4.91 17.21 11.81
N LEU A 128 -5.67 16.37 11.11
CA LEU A 128 -7.11 16.53 10.86
C LEU A 128 -7.99 15.86 11.92
N ASP A 129 -7.39 15.25 12.94
CA ASP A 129 -8.08 14.48 13.99
C ASP A 129 -9.03 13.41 13.41
N LEU A 130 -8.59 12.75 12.33
CA LEU A 130 -9.35 11.68 11.68
C LEU A 130 -9.05 10.33 12.34
N ASP A 131 -10.09 9.55 12.61
CA ASP A 131 -9.96 8.14 12.99
C ASP A 131 -9.59 7.29 11.77
N PHE A 132 -8.41 7.58 11.22
CA PHE A 132 -7.83 6.87 10.10
C PHE A 132 -6.33 6.70 10.31
N LYS A 133 -5.84 5.49 10.10
CA LYS A 133 -4.43 5.18 10.18
C LYS A 133 -4.06 4.05 9.22
N VAL A 134 -3.01 4.26 8.45
CA VAL A 134 -2.33 3.19 7.72
C VAL A 134 -1.43 2.45 8.72
N PRO A 135 -1.59 1.13 8.89
CA PRO A 135 -0.71 0.35 9.75
C PRO A 135 0.75 0.48 9.33
N VAL A 136 1.64 0.60 10.31
CA VAL A 136 3.08 0.62 10.08
C VAL A 136 3.68 -0.57 10.81
N PHE A 137 4.23 -1.49 10.04
CA PHE A 137 4.97 -2.61 10.58
C PHE A 137 6.41 -2.55 10.07
N LYS A 138 7.35 -2.41 10.98
CA LYS A 138 8.78 -2.41 10.67
C LYS A 138 9.47 -3.41 11.58
N CYS A 139 10.14 -4.36 10.97
CA CYS A 139 11.03 -5.24 11.72
C CYS A 139 12.22 -4.46 12.25
N MET A 140 12.66 -4.83 13.43
CA MET A 140 13.94 -4.37 13.94
C MET A 140 15.06 -4.86 13.01
N LEU A 141 15.93 -3.93 12.60
CA LEU A 141 17.09 -4.23 11.79
C LEU A 141 18.32 -4.32 12.68
N ALA A 142 19.19 -5.26 12.38
CA ALA A 142 20.53 -5.28 12.97
C ALA A 142 21.33 -4.06 12.48
N HIS A 143 22.05 -3.45 13.38
CA HIS A 143 22.97 -2.36 13.08
C HIS A 143 24.41 -2.84 13.28
N ASP A 144 25.34 -2.24 12.56
CA ASP A 144 26.75 -2.45 12.77
C ASP A 144 27.17 -1.95 14.17
N GLY A 145 27.57 -2.87 15.03
CA GLY A 145 27.96 -2.56 16.42
C GLY A 145 29.13 -1.59 16.52
N ALA A 146 30.06 -1.63 15.56
CA ALA A 146 31.21 -0.72 15.52
C ALA A 146 30.74 0.76 15.35
N LYS A 147 29.61 0.99 14.67
CA LYS A 147 29.02 2.33 14.49
C LYS A 147 28.16 2.79 15.69
N HIS A 148 27.87 1.87 16.60
CA HIS A 148 26.98 2.13 17.74
C HIS A 148 27.53 1.58 19.07
N PRO A 149 28.82 1.81 19.43
CA PRO A 149 29.43 1.20 20.63
C PRO A 149 28.73 1.62 21.94
N LYS A 150 28.14 2.81 21.97
CA LYS A 150 27.40 3.30 23.14
C LYS A 150 26.09 2.52 23.43
N LYS A 151 25.59 1.75 22.47
CA LYS A 151 24.39 0.91 22.65
C LYS A 151 24.72 -0.47 23.20
N ILE A 152 25.96 -0.91 23.09
CA ILE A 152 26.43 -2.20 23.60
C ILE A 152 26.92 -1.97 25.03
N LYS A 153 26.08 -2.22 26.02
CA LYS A 153 26.39 -2.02 27.44
C LYS A 153 25.98 -3.24 28.26
N GLY A 154 26.82 -3.61 29.23
CA GLY A 154 26.54 -4.74 30.14
C GLY A 154 26.62 -6.10 29.47
N SER A 155 25.86 -7.05 29.97
CA SER A 155 25.80 -8.41 29.41
C SER A 155 25.05 -8.40 28.08
N CYS A 156 25.61 -9.06 27.06
CA CYS A 156 25.03 -9.15 25.73
C CYS A 156 24.85 -10.62 25.34
N PHE A 157 23.78 -10.92 24.60
CA PHE A 157 23.67 -12.19 23.91
C PHE A 157 24.46 -12.12 22.59
N VAL A 158 25.18 -13.17 22.27
CA VAL A 158 25.91 -13.33 21.01
C VAL A 158 25.35 -14.55 20.30
N GLU A 159 24.87 -14.34 19.08
CA GLU A 159 24.26 -15.38 18.25
C GLU A 159 24.87 -15.36 16.87
N TYR A 160 24.85 -16.52 16.19
CA TYR A 160 25.23 -16.58 14.78
C TYR A 160 24.22 -15.84 13.92
N LYS A 161 24.71 -14.99 13.01
CA LYS A 161 23.89 -14.42 11.96
C LYS A 161 23.74 -15.41 10.83
N TYR A 162 22.57 -16.05 10.73
CA TYR A 162 22.27 -16.92 9.61
C TYR A 162 21.99 -16.10 8.35
N ASP A 163 22.52 -16.58 7.22
CA ASP A 163 22.16 -16.05 5.91
C ASP A 163 20.96 -16.84 5.37
N GLY A 164 19.85 -16.14 5.16
CA GLY A 164 18.59 -16.79 4.76
C GLY A 164 17.46 -15.83 4.56
N VAL A 165 16.30 -16.38 4.20
CA VAL A 165 15.07 -15.62 4.04
C VAL A 165 14.46 -15.32 5.41
N ARG A 166 14.16 -14.03 5.68
CA ARG A 166 13.45 -13.65 6.89
C ARG A 166 11.98 -14.07 6.78
N VAL A 167 11.52 -14.86 7.71
CA VAL A 167 10.10 -15.18 7.90
C VAL A 167 9.59 -14.47 9.15
N ILE A 168 8.43 -13.85 9.06
CA ILE A 168 7.77 -13.15 10.16
C ILE A 168 6.39 -13.76 10.32
N ALA A 169 6.15 -14.34 11.49
CA ALA A 169 4.83 -14.78 11.91
C ALA A 169 4.23 -13.73 12.86
N ILE A 170 3.01 -13.30 12.58
CA ILE A 170 2.25 -12.41 13.46
C ILE A 170 1.16 -13.25 14.08
N VAL A 171 1.27 -13.50 15.36
CA VAL A 171 0.31 -14.30 16.12
C VAL A 171 -0.57 -13.36 16.94
N LYS A 172 -1.88 -13.45 16.77
CA LYS A 172 -2.86 -12.72 17.56
C LYS A 172 -3.87 -13.71 18.16
N ASN A 173 -3.95 -13.77 19.49
CA ASN A 173 -4.85 -14.69 20.22
C ASN A 173 -4.66 -16.16 19.80
N GLY A 174 -3.42 -16.58 19.59
CA GLY A 174 -3.10 -17.96 19.21
C GLY A 174 -3.32 -18.33 17.73
N SER A 175 -3.70 -17.37 16.91
CA SER A 175 -3.86 -17.54 15.44
C SER A 175 -2.82 -16.72 14.67
N THR A 176 -2.28 -17.31 13.59
CA THR A 176 -1.31 -16.67 12.66
C THR A 176 -2.02 -16.13 11.44
#